data_6f663474e5f48381345a6ef1245f6784
#
_entry.id   6f663474e5f48381345a6ef1245f6784
#
_cell.length_a   1.000
_cell.length_b   1.000
_cell.length_c   1.000
_cell.angle_alpha   90.00
_cell.angle_beta   90.00
_cell.angle_gamma   90.00
#
_symmetry.space_group_name_H-M   'P 1'
#
loop_
_entity.id
_entity.type
_entity.pdbx_description
1 polymer ?
#
loop_
_entity_poly.entity_id
_entity_poly.type
_entity_poly.pdbx_seq_one_letter_code
_entity_poly.pdbx_strand_id
1 'polypeptide(L)'
;GRDRVRAYMEERFGSGSVQAFRSLDYTDEAPAYVLKDGDETLARVTLSGSDVNWAVSDVELELEGTKSASVEVAVGSKVFCNGTELGSEYAGEPQNNFSYEPLKDKLINPVSWTTYTVDGLLIEPELTAEPPAGCSVTKTAEGDFMLCLDGADAEKYTTRAVSFVKAYLTYYMNGYNGTWGNLYAALAYLTPGTQAY
;
A
#
# COMPACT_ATOMS: atom_id res chain seq x y z
N GLY A 1 0.90 -12.37 8.86
CA GLY A 1 0.49 -11.41 9.89
C GLY A 1 0.50 -11.98 11.29
N ARG A 2 -0.25 -13.04 11.56
CA ARG A 2 -0.42 -13.61 12.94
C ARG A 2 0.90 -14.01 13.60
N ASP A 3 1.80 -14.68 12.88
CA ASP A 3 3.07 -15.15 13.44
C ASP A 3 4.00 -14.00 13.82
N ARG A 4 3.99 -12.90 13.04
CA ARG A 4 4.76 -11.69 13.35
C ARG A 4 4.22 -10.98 14.61
N VAL A 5 2.90 -10.87 14.74
CA VAL A 5 2.26 -10.33 15.95
C VAL A 5 2.57 -11.20 17.16
N ARG A 6 2.49 -12.54 16.99
CA ARG A 6 2.86 -13.47 18.07
C ARG A 6 4.31 -13.27 18.49
N ALA A 7 5.26 -13.24 17.55
CA ALA A 7 6.68 -13.01 17.86
C ALA A 7 6.91 -11.69 18.58
N TYR A 8 6.26 -10.61 18.14
CA TYR A 8 6.29 -9.32 18.82
C TYR A 8 5.78 -9.41 20.27
N MET A 9 4.65 -10.10 20.49
CA MET A 9 4.08 -10.30 21.83
C MET A 9 5.00 -11.14 22.71
N GLU A 10 5.56 -12.25 22.18
CA GLU A 10 6.51 -13.10 22.89
C GLU A 10 7.77 -12.31 23.29
N GLU A 11 8.30 -11.49 22.41
CA GLU A 11 9.43 -10.59 22.71
C GLU A 11 9.05 -9.57 23.78
N ARG A 12 7.90 -8.88 23.60
CA ARG A 12 7.46 -7.79 24.48
C ARG A 12 7.14 -8.24 25.89
N PHE A 13 6.45 -9.37 26.05
CA PHE A 13 6.08 -9.93 27.35
C PHE A 13 7.14 -10.88 27.94
N GLY A 14 8.03 -11.41 27.11
CA GLY A 14 9.10 -12.32 27.53
C GLY A 14 10.41 -11.64 27.89
N SER A 15 10.51 -10.33 27.83
CA SER A 15 11.75 -9.54 28.02
C SER A 15 12.35 -9.63 29.43
N GLY A 16 11.62 -10.20 30.40
CA GLY A 16 12.06 -10.27 31.80
C GLY A 16 11.97 -8.93 32.55
N SER A 17 11.66 -7.83 31.87
CA SER A 17 11.43 -6.50 32.47
C SER A 17 9.97 -6.28 32.87
N VAL A 18 9.06 -7.12 32.37
CA VAL A 18 7.63 -7.01 32.68
C VAL A 18 7.36 -7.38 34.14
N GLN A 19 6.69 -6.49 34.84
CA GLN A 19 6.30 -6.65 36.22
C GLN A 19 4.78 -6.59 36.35
N ALA A 20 4.25 -7.39 37.31
CA ALA A 20 2.83 -7.39 37.63
C ALA A 20 2.57 -6.55 38.88
N PHE A 21 1.64 -5.63 38.77
CA PHE A 21 1.17 -4.80 39.88
C PHE A 21 -0.31 -5.06 40.15
N ARG A 22 -0.74 -4.98 41.41
CA ARG A 22 -2.17 -5.02 41.71
C ARG A 22 -2.89 -3.85 41.07
N SER A 23 -3.98 -4.14 40.34
CA SER A 23 -4.87 -3.11 39.82
C SER A 23 -5.59 -2.35 40.93
N LEU A 24 -6.08 -1.15 40.66
CA LEU A 24 -6.95 -0.41 41.58
C LEU A 24 -8.28 -1.16 41.84
N ASP A 25 -8.71 -1.97 40.89
CA ASP A 25 -9.95 -2.77 40.98
C ASP A 25 -9.70 -4.17 41.56
N TYR A 26 -8.52 -4.42 42.15
CA TYR A 26 -8.19 -5.71 42.75
C TYR A 26 -9.11 -6.00 43.94
N THR A 27 -9.72 -7.18 43.95
CA THR A 27 -10.41 -7.76 45.11
C THR A 27 -9.89 -9.17 45.33
N ASP A 28 -10.10 -9.71 46.54
CA ASP A 28 -9.68 -11.10 46.83
C ASP A 28 -10.54 -12.13 46.13
N GLU A 29 -11.78 -11.78 45.69
CA GLU A 29 -12.67 -12.62 44.93
C GLU A 29 -12.42 -12.53 43.40
N ALA A 30 -11.87 -11.40 42.93
CA ALA A 30 -11.53 -11.14 41.53
C ALA A 30 -10.18 -10.42 41.46
N PRO A 31 -9.06 -11.13 41.62
CA PRO A 31 -7.74 -10.56 41.55
C PRO A 31 -7.45 -9.99 40.15
N ALA A 32 -7.19 -8.68 40.09
CA ALA A 32 -6.84 -7.99 38.86
C ALA A 32 -5.41 -7.42 38.95
N TYR A 33 -4.64 -7.61 37.89
CA TYR A 33 -3.25 -7.18 37.79
C TYR A 33 -3.03 -6.34 36.55
N VAL A 34 -2.14 -5.37 36.66
CA VAL A 34 -1.63 -4.57 35.54
C VAL A 34 -0.20 -5.03 35.25
N LEU A 35 0.06 -5.44 34.04
CA LEU A 35 1.40 -5.80 33.56
C LEU A 35 2.07 -4.55 32.98
N LYS A 36 3.25 -4.21 33.47
CA LYS A 36 4.01 -3.03 33.04
C LYS A 36 5.43 -3.39 32.65
N ASP A 37 5.96 -2.62 31.68
CA ASP A 37 7.37 -2.57 31.33
C ASP A 37 7.87 -1.14 31.61
N GLY A 38 8.56 -0.92 32.71
CA GLY A 38 8.82 0.41 33.22
C GLY A 38 7.52 1.17 33.55
N ASP A 39 7.33 2.33 32.92
CA ASP A 39 6.13 3.17 33.09
C ASP A 39 4.99 2.79 32.14
N GLU A 40 5.26 1.99 31.10
CA GLU A 40 4.29 1.61 30.10
C GLU A 40 3.40 0.46 30.58
N THR A 41 2.08 0.63 30.53
CA THR A 41 1.12 -0.44 30.76
C THR A 41 0.95 -1.27 29.50
N LEU A 42 1.16 -2.59 29.60
CA LEU A 42 1.05 -3.52 28.47
C LEU A 42 -0.28 -4.24 28.43
N ALA A 43 -0.77 -4.64 29.60
CA ALA A 43 -2.02 -5.38 29.71
C ALA A 43 -2.61 -5.29 31.10
N ARG A 44 -3.92 -5.50 31.17
CA ARG A 44 -4.66 -5.80 32.41
C ARG A 44 -5.10 -7.27 32.36
N VAL A 45 -4.90 -7.98 33.45
CA VAL A 45 -5.24 -9.41 33.57
C VAL A 45 -6.14 -9.59 34.79
N THR A 46 -7.32 -10.18 34.57
CA THR A 46 -8.24 -10.55 35.65
C THR A 46 -8.24 -12.05 35.83
N LEU A 47 -8.22 -12.48 37.09
CA LEU A 47 -8.29 -13.89 37.45
C LEU A 47 -9.66 -14.22 38.01
N SER A 48 -10.09 -15.47 37.81
CA SER A 48 -11.25 -16.05 38.45
C SER A 48 -10.88 -17.42 39.05
N GLY A 49 -11.49 -17.75 40.15
CA GLY A 49 -11.21 -19.01 40.83
C GLY A 49 -11.36 -18.90 42.34
N SER A 50 -10.84 -19.86 43.07
CA SER A 50 -10.81 -19.88 44.53
C SER A 50 -9.61 -20.70 45.01
N ASP A 51 -9.09 -20.34 46.16
CA ASP A 51 -7.99 -21.00 46.87
C ASP A 51 -6.73 -21.15 46.01
N VAL A 52 -6.44 -22.32 45.52
CA VAL A 52 -5.24 -22.66 44.70
C VAL A 52 -5.54 -22.79 43.21
N ASN A 53 -6.79 -22.65 42.81
CA ASN A 53 -7.25 -22.87 41.41
C ASN A 53 -7.64 -21.58 40.72
N TRP A 54 -6.69 -20.63 40.64
CA TRP A 54 -6.86 -19.41 39.87
C TRP A 54 -6.61 -19.64 38.39
N ALA A 55 -7.49 -19.09 37.54
CA ALA A 55 -7.33 -19.07 36.11
C ALA A 55 -7.50 -17.64 35.57
N VAL A 56 -6.86 -17.34 34.46
CA VAL A 56 -7.08 -16.08 33.73
C VAL A 56 -8.50 -16.11 33.19
N SER A 57 -9.32 -15.13 33.57
CA SER A 57 -10.70 -14.97 33.10
C SER A 57 -10.82 -13.91 32.03
N ASP A 58 -9.94 -12.90 32.05
CA ASP A 58 -9.93 -11.83 31.06
C ASP A 58 -8.53 -11.24 30.88
N VAL A 59 -8.24 -10.77 29.66
CA VAL A 59 -7.00 -10.07 29.30
C VAL A 59 -7.34 -8.90 28.39
N GLU A 60 -7.16 -7.69 28.88
CA GLU A 60 -7.22 -6.45 28.11
C GLU A 60 -5.80 -6.01 27.74
N LEU A 61 -5.48 -5.93 26.45
CA LEU A 61 -4.21 -5.41 25.99
C LEU A 61 -4.28 -3.89 25.88
N GLU A 62 -3.33 -3.20 26.51
CA GLU A 62 -3.21 -1.72 26.49
C GLU A 62 -2.02 -1.28 25.60
N LEU A 63 -1.71 -2.06 24.57
CA LEU A 63 -0.65 -1.73 23.62
C LEU A 63 -1.16 -0.73 22.59
N GLU A 64 -0.49 0.41 22.52
CA GLU A 64 -0.78 1.39 21.47
C GLU A 64 0.00 1.09 20.21
N GLY A 65 -0.72 0.99 19.09
CA GLY A 65 -0.09 0.88 17.78
C GLY A 65 0.46 2.24 17.33
N THR A 66 1.77 2.30 17.13
CA THR A 66 2.48 3.53 16.72
C THR A 66 2.98 3.48 15.29
N LYS A 67 2.82 2.33 14.61
CA LYS A 67 3.28 2.15 13.24
C LYS A 67 2.21 2.52 12.25
N SER A 68 2.64 3.15 11.18
CA SER A 68 1.80 3.51 10.04
C SER A 68 2.54 3.23 8.73
N ALA A 69 1.79 3.03 7.66
CA ALA A 69 2.35 3.00 6.33
C ALA A 69 1.33 3.52 5.31
N SER A 70 1.84 4.08 4.24
CA SER A 70 1.05 4.47 3.09
C SER A 70 1.69 3.96 1.80
N VAL A 71 0.87 3.72 0.79
CA VAL A 71 1.33 3.29 -0.53
C VAL A 71 0.39 3.83 -1.61
N GLU A 72 0.97 4.39 -2.66
CA GLU A 72 0.24 4.82 -3.84
C GLU A 72 0.16 3.69 -4.86
N VAL A 73 -1.04 3.42 -5.37
CA VAL A 73 -1.31 2.39 -6.37
C VAL A 73 -2.26 2.89 -7.45
N ALA A 74 -2.20 2.30 -8.64
CA ALA A 74 -3.20 2.56 -9.68
C ALA A 74 -4.59 2.10 -9.23
N VAL A 75 -5.62 2.88 -9.52
CA VAL A 75 -7.01 2.53 -9.24
C VAL A 75 -7.36 1.19 -9.89
N GLY A 76 -8.02 0.32 -9.13
CA GLY A 76 -8.33 -1.06 -9.53
C GLY A 76 -7.29 -2.10 -9.10
N SER A 77 -6.17 -1.67 -8.48
CA SER A 77 -5.26 -2.57 -7.79
C SER A 77 -5.85 -3.00 -6.44
N LYS A 78 -5.50 -4.21 -6.00
CA LYS A 78 -5.75 -4.67 -4.63
C LYS A 78 -4.51 -4.44 -3.79
N VAL A 79 -4.70 -3.94 -2.58
CA VAL A 79 -3.60 -3.71 -1.63
C VAL A 79 -3.77 -4.62 -0.43
N PHE A 80 -2.68 -5.17 0.05
CA PHE A 80 -2.65 -6.05 1.21
C PHE A 80 -1.70 -5.49 2.26
N CYS A 81 -2.14 -5.51 3.50
CA CYS A 81 -1.30 -5.24 4.67
C CYS A 81 -1.07 -6.53 5.44
N ASN A 82 0.18 -6.95 5.56
CA ASN A 82 0.56 -8.21 6.22
C ASN A 82 -0.22 -9.44 5.69
N GLY A 83 -0.55 -9.45 4.39
CA GLY A 83 -1.31 -10.51 3.73
C GLY A 83 -2.83 -10.42 3.88
N THR A 84 -3.37 -9.37 4.49
CA THR A 84 -4.82 -9.09 4.57
C THR A 84 -5.19 -8.00 3.58
N GLU A 85 -6.18 -8.26 2.71
CA GLU A 85 -6.67 -7.27 1.74
C GLU A 85 -7.27 -6.07 2.47
N LEU A 86 -6.85 -4.87 2.05
CA LEU A 86 -7.37 -3.61 2.58
C LEU A 86 -8.65 -3.23 1.82
N GLY A 87 -9.70 -2.87 2.56
CA GLY A 87 -10.93 -2.36 2.01
C GLY A 87 -10.82 -0.90 1.55
N SER A 88 -11.91 -0.41 0.96
CA SER A 88 -11.98 0.97 0.46
C SER A 88 -11.91 2.04 1.56
N GLU A 89 -12.16 1.67 2.80
CA GLU A 89 -12.04 2.57 3.97
C GLU A 89 -10.59 3.02 4.24
N TYR A 90 -9.60 2.29 3.73
CA TYR A 90 -8.19 2.65 3.79
C TYR A 90 -7.70 3.45 2.58
N ALA A 91 -8.54 3.56 1.54
CA ALA A 91 -8.20 4.23 0.29
C ALA A 91 -8.59 5.71 0.34
N GLY A 92 -7.64 6.57 -0.05
CA GLY A 92 -7.93 7.98 -0.31
C GLY A 92 -8.71 8.20 -1.61
N GLU A 93 -9.12 9.44 -1.84
CA GLU A 93 -9.79 9.82 -3.09
C GLU A 93 -8.86 9.60 -4.30
N PRO A 94 -9.37 9.02 -5.39
CA PRO A 94 -8.60 8.84 -6.62
C PRO A 94 -8.09 10.17 -7.18
N GLN A 95 -6.82 10.23 -7.53
CA GLN A 95 -6.18 11.40 -8.09
C GLN A 95 -5.59 11.10 -9.46
N ASN A 96 -5.64 12.08 -10.34
CA ASN A 96 -4.96 12.04 -11.62
C ASN A 96 -3.64 12.80 -11.48
N ASN A 97 -2.54 12.06 -11.32
CA ASN A 97 -1.20 12.62 -11.13
C ASN A 97 -0.51 13.02 -12.45
N PHE A 98 -1.29 13.33 -13.48
CA PHE A 98 -0.72 13.79 -14.74
C PHE A 98 -0.18 15.22 -14.59
N SER A 99 1.14 15.36 -14.60
CA SER A 99 1.84 16.61 -14.27
C SER A 99 1.90 17.64 -15.39
N TYR A 100 1.53 17.28 -16.63
CA TYR A 100 1.58 18.19 -17.76
C TYR A 100 0.24 18.88 -18.00
N GLU A 101 0.04 20.03 -17.39
CA GLU A 101 -1.21 20.82 -17.40
C GLU A 101 -1.87 20.98 -18.78
N PRO A 102 -1.14 21.25 -19.91
CA PRO A 102 -1.78 21.39 -21.21
C PRO A 102 -2.51 20.17 -21.74
N LEU A 103 -2.21 18.98 -21.20
CA LEU A 103 -2.85 17.71 -21.58
C LEU A 103 -3.79 17.14 -20.51
N LYS A 104 -3.84 17.75 -19.32
CA LYS A 104 -4.61 17.23 -18.18
C LYS A 104 -6.08 16.97 -18.52
N ASP A 105 -6.73 17.94 -19.19
CA ASP A 105 -8.14 17.85 -19.57
C ASP A 105 -8.38 17.16 -20.92
N LYS A 106 -7.30 16.69 -21.55
CA LYS A 106 -7.34 16.11 -22.90
C LYS A 106 -7.11 14.60 -22.92
N LEU A 107 -6.80 14.02 -21.77
CA LEU A 107 -6.61 12.60 -21.66
C LEU A 107 -7.95 11.88 -21.61
N ILE A 108 -8.09 10.89 -22.48
CA ILE A 108 -9.22 9.94 -22.45
C ILE A 108 -8.83 8.82 -21.51
N ASN A 109 -9.57 8.66 -20.40
CA ASN A 109 -9.33 7.65 -19.37
C ASN A 109 -7.87 7.66 -18.83
N PRO A 110 -7.44 8.76 -18.20
CA PRO A 110 -6.12 8.78 -17.56
C PRO A 110 -6.06 7.73 -16.46
N VAL A 111 -4.90 7.14 -16.25
CA VAL A 111 -4.67 6.28 -15.10
C VAL A 111 -4.81 7.15 -13.86
N SER A 112 -5.75 6.79 -12.98
CA SER A 112 -5.92 7.44 -11.69
C SER A 112 -5.20 6.60 -10.63
N TRP A 113 -4.70 7.29 -9.62
CA TRP A 113 -3.95 6.72 -8.51
C TRP A 113 -4.69 6.97 -7.21
N THR A 114 -4.58 6.06 -6.27
CA THR A 114 -5.12 6.23 -4.93
C THR A 114 -4.07 5.82 -3.91
N THR A 115 -4.05 6.51 -2.77
CA THR A 115 -3.15 6.20 -1.66
C THR A 115 -3.92 5.42 -0.61
N TYR A 116 -3.43 4.23 -0.28
CA TYR A 116 -3.88 3.47 0.88
C TYR A 116 -3.04 3.85 2.08
N THR A 117 -3.70 4.09 3.21
CA THR A 117 -3.04 4.43 4.49
C THR A 117 -3.56 3.52 5.58
N VAL A 118 -2.64 2.96 6.36
CA VAL A 118 -2.93 2.17 7.57
C VAL A 118 -2.16 2.75 8.74
N ASP A 119 -2.85 2.94 9.85
CA ASP A 119 -2.31 3.50 11.08
C ASP A 119 -2.62 2.60 12.28
N GLY A 120 -2.01 2.89 13.42
CA GLY A 120 -2.31 2.20 14.67
C GLY A 120 -1.86 0.75 14.71
N LEU A 121 -0.80 0.40 14.00
CA LEU A 121 -0.26 -0.96 13.96
C LEU A 121 0.81 -1.17 15.04
N LEU A 122 0.81 -2.34 15.65
CA LEU A 122 1.81 -2.73 16.67
C LEU A 122 3.18 -3.04 16.08
N ILE A 123 3.22 -3.54 14.85
CA ILE A 123 4.44 -3.93 14.15
C ILE A 123 4.53 -3.22 12.80
N GLU A 124 5.74 -3.09 12.29
CA GLU A 124 5.99 -2.53 10.96
C GLU A 124 5.18 -3.27 9.90
N PRO A 125 4.30 -2.58 9.14
CA PRO A 125 3.47 -3.24 8.14
C PRO A 125 4.28 -3.62 6.90
N GLU A 126 3.91 -4.76 6.31
CA GLU A 126 4.36 -5.16 4.99
C GLU A 126 3.22 -4.93 4.00
N LEU A 127 3.39 -3.92 3.13
CA LEU A 127 2.42 -3.62 2.09
C LEU A 127 2.82 -4.34 0.79
N THR A 128 1.83 -4.99 0.16
CA THR A 128 1.93 -5.58 -1.17
C THR A 128 0.73 -5.19 -2.01
N ALA A 129 0.87 -5.20 -3.33
CA ALA A 129 -0.22 -4.87 -4.24
C ALA A 129 -0.35 -5.91 -5.36
N GLU A 130 -1.58 -6.21 -5.74
CA GLU A 130 -1.93 -6.95 -6.95
C GLU A 130 -2.46 -5.97 -7.99
N PRO A 131 -1.89 -5.95 -9.20
CA PRO A 131 -2.31 -5.00 -10.23
C PRO A 131 -3.67 -5.37 -10.84
N PRO A 132 -4.29 -4.45 -11.57
CA PRO A 132 -5.40 -4.77 -12.45
C PRO A 132 -5.01 -5.81 -13.51
N ALA A 133 -6.00 -6.50 -14.09
CA ALA A 133 -5.79 -7.51 -15.12
C ALA A 133 -4.99 -6.96 -16.32
N GLY A 134 -4.01 -7.70 -16.78
CA GLY A 134 -3.13 -7.33 -17.91
C GLY A 134 -1.98 -6.39 -17.55
N CYS A 135 -1.78 -6.16 -16.25
CA CYS A 135 -0.70 -5.34 -15.73
C CYS A 135 0.14 -6.11 -14.71
N SER A 136 1.37 -5.67 -14.51
CA SER A 136 2.23 -6.07 -13.42
C SER A 136 2.58 -4.87 -12.55
N VAL A 137 3.07 -5.15 -11.36
CA VAL A 137 3.50 -4.12 -10.42
C VAL A 137 4.97 -4.32 -10.10
N THR A 138 5.75 -3.25 -10.17
CA THR A 138 7.14 -3.24 -9.74
C THR A 138 7.29 -2.24 -8.59
N LYS A 139 7.91 -2.68 -7.50
CA LYS A 139 8.21 -1.80 -6.37
C LYS A 139 9.43 -0.96 -6.72
N THR A 140 9.32 0.36 -6.56
CA THR A 140 10.43 1.29 -6.76
C THR A 140 11.42 1.25 -5.58
N ALA A 141 12.58 1.90 -5.74
CA ALA A 141 13.56 2.02 -4.66
C ALA A 141 13.01 2.83 -3.46
N GLU A 142 12.10 3.75 -3.71
CA GLU A 142 11.42 4.59 -2.72
C GLU A 142 10.30 3.84 -2.00
N GLY A 143 9.91 2.66 -2.49
CA GLY A 143 8.88 1.81 -1.89
C GLY A 143 7.51 1.89 -2.52
N ASP A 144 7.30 2.79 -3.49
CA ASP A 144 6.05 2.93 -4.24
C ASP A 144 5.84 1.81 -5.25
N PHE A 145 4.60 1.64 -5.69
CA PHE A 145 4.27 0.66 -6.71
C PHE A 145 4.07 1.32 -8.07
N MET A 146 4.88 0.92 -9.02
CA MET A 146 4.77 1.35 -10.41
C MET A 146 4.04 0.29 -11.23
N LEU A 147 3.00 0.73 -11.96
CA LEU A 147 2.23 -0.12 -12.85
C LEU A 147 2.97 -0.31 -14.17
N CYS A 148 3.10 -1.55 -14.60
CA CYS A 148 3.69 -1.94 -15.89
C CYS A 148 2.68 -2.75 -16.68
N LEU A 149 2.69 -2.63 -18.01
CA LEU A 149 1.95 -3.53 -18.90
C LEU A 149 2.64 -4.90 -18.93
N ASP A 150 1.85 -5.96 -19.02
CA ASP A 150 2.35 -7.34 -18.96
C ASP A 150 2.42 -8.02 -20.33
N GLY A 151 3.41 -8.93 -20.48
CA GLY A 151 3.47 -9.90 -21.57
C GLY A 151 3.49 -9.32 -22.99
N ALA A 152 2.72 -9.94 -23.86
CA ALA A 152 2.66 -9.58 -25.28
C ALA A 152 2.14 -8.14 -25.54
N ASP A 153 1.30 -7.62 -24.66
CA ASP A 153 0.79 -6.26 -24.77
C ASP A 153 1.87 -5.23 -24.43
N ALA A 154 2.74 -5.50 -23.45
CA ALA A 154 3.88 -4.64 -23.14
C ALA A 154 4.83 -4.54 -24.33
N GLU A 155 5.19 -5.67 -24.95
CA GLU A 155 6.05 -5.70 -26.14
C GLU A 155 5.41 -4.96 -27.33
N LYS A 156 4.13 -5.23 -27.61
CA LYS A 156 3.35 -4.59 -28.67
C LYS A 156 3.31 -3.07 -28.51
N TYR A 157 2.96 -2.58 -27.32
CA TYR A 157 2.84 -1.14 -27.10
C TYR A 157 4.20 -0.45 -27.03
N THR A 158 5.22 -1.08 -26.44
CA THR A 158 6.59 -0.57 -26.46
C THR A 158 7.13 -0.45 -27.86
N THR A 159 6.96 -1.50 -28.69
CA THR A 159 7.39 -1.49 -30.10
C THR A 159 6.66 -0.40 -30.88
N ARG A 160 5.35 -0.24 -30.66
CA ARG A 160 4.56 0.81 -31.33
C ARG A 160 5.00 2.21 -30.88
N ALA A 161 5.24 2.44 -29.59
CA ALA A 161 5.72 3.72 -29.07
C ALA A 161 7.10 4.09 -29.60
N VAL A 162 8.05 3.15 -29.62
CA VAL A 162 9.40 3.36 -30.19
C VAL A 162 9.31 3.67 -31.69
N SER A 163 8.46 2.98 -32.41
CA SER A 163 8.25 3.21 -33.85
C SER A 163 7.66 4.59 -34.13
N PHE A 164 6.68 5.02 -33.34
CA PHE A 164 6.13 6.37 -33.40
C PHE A 164 7.21 7.42 -33.15
N VAL A 165 7.98 7.29 -32.07
CA VAL A 165 9.04 8.25 -31.72
C VAL A 165 10.07 8.34 -32.85
N LYS A 166 10.49 7.22 -33.42
CA LYS A 166 11.41 7.21 -34.56
C LYS A 166 10.83 7.95 -35.77
N ALA A 167 9.57 7.66 -36.13
CA ALA A 167 8.92 8.30 -37.28
C ALA A 167 8.74 9.83 -37.02
N TYR A 168 8.34 10.20 -35.82
CA TYR A 168 8.18 11.60 -35.41
C TYR A 168 9.52 12.36 -35.44
N LEU A 169 10.58 11.79 -34.87
CA LEU A 169 11.90 12.40 -34.89
C LEU A 169 12.45 12.53 -36.33
N THR A 170 12.20 11.55 -37.18
CA THR A 170 12.58 11.63 -38.61
C THR A 170 11.88 12.79 -39.28
N TYR A 171 10.57 12.98 -39.03
CA TYR A 171 9.82 14.13 -39.54
C TYR A 171 10.39 15.45 -38.99
N TYR A 172 10.63 15.52 -37.70
CA TYR A 172 11.12 16.72 -37.03
C TYR A 172 12.55 17.10 -37.47
N MET A 173 13.47 16.14 -37.54
CA MET A 173 14.87 16.38 -37.90
C MET A 173 15.05 16.74 -39.37
N ASN A 174 14.20 16.24 -40.28
CA ASN A 174 14.22 16.63 -41.68
C ASN A 174 13.65 18.03 -41.93
N GLY A 175 13.25 18.71 -40.86
CA GLY A 175 12.63 20.04 -40.90
C GLY A 175 11.29 20.02 -41.63
N TYR A 176 10.64 21.18 -41.68
CA TYR A 176 9.37 21.36 -42.40
C TYR A 176 9.49 21.16 -43.92
N ASN A 177 10.71 20.98 -44.42
CA ASN A 177 10.99 20.58 -45.81
C ASN A 177 10.88 19.07 -46.02
N GLY A 178 10.62 18.31 -44.95
CA GLY A 178 10.31 16.87 -45.06
C GLY A 178 9.04 16.68 -45.88
N THR A 179 9.06 15.67 -46.72
CA THR A 179 7.86 15.29 -47.46
C THR A 179 6.72 14.97 -46.51
N TRP A 180 5.49 15.33 -46.88
CA TRP A 180 4.28 14.98 -46.13
C TRP A 180 4.23 13.48 -45.73
N GLY A 181 4.90 12.62 -46.49
CA GLY A 181 5.03 11.20 -46.17
C GLY A 181 5.64 10.89 -44.81
N ASN A 182 6.58 11.72 -44.33
CA ASN A 182 7.18 11.51 -43.04
C ASN A 182 6.18 11.87 -41.88
N LEU A 183 5.35 12.89 -42.08
CA LEU A 183 4.29 13.22 -41.13
C LEU A 183 3.22 12.12 -41.11
N TYR A 184 2.76 11.67 -42.30
CA TYR A 184 1.77 10.60 -42.36
C TYR A 184 2.29 9.28 -41.78
N ALA A 185 3.58 8.98 -41.89
CA ALA A 185 4.20 7.83 -41.25
C ALA A 185 4.15 7.91 -39.74
N ALA A 186 4.31 9.11 -39.14
CA ALA A 186 4.14 9.31 -37.69
C ALA A 186 2.67 9.24 -37.30
N LEU A 187 1.78 9.92 -38.04
CA LEU A 187 0.34 9.93 -37.76
C LEU A 187 -0.30 8.54 -37.82
N ALA A 188 0.24 7.60 -38.60
CA ALA A 188 -0.25 6.22 -38.68
C ALA A 188 -0.16 5.45 -37.36
N TYR A 189 0.63 5.91 -36.37
CA TYR A 189 0.72 5.33 -35.06
C TYR A 189 -0.30 5.92 -34.06
N LEU A 190 -0.95 7.03 -34.41
CA LEU A 190 -1.94 7.68 -33.57
C LEU A 190 -3.34 7.15 -33.90
N THR A 191 -4.25 7.28 -32.95
CA THR A 191 -5.66 6.90 -33.15
C THR A 191 -6.40 8.07 -33.79
N PRO A 192 -7.02 7.90 -34.97
CA PRO A 192 -7.82 8.95 -35.60
C PRO A 192 -8.93 9.46 -34.67
N GLY A 193 -9.15 10.77 -34.68
CA GLY A 193 -10.17 11.41 -33.86
C GLY A 193 -9.74 11.69 -32.42
N THR A 194 -8.53 11.34 -32.01
CA THR A 194 -7.93 11.81 -30.76
C THR A 194 -7.29 13.17 -30.96
N GLN A 195 -7.08 13.92 -29.86
CA GLN A 195 -6.42 15.22 -29.95
C GLN A 195 -4.91 15.14 -30.30
N ALA A 196 -4.34 13.94 -30.23
CA ALA A 196 -2.97 13.70 -30.67
C ALA A 196 -2.87 13.46 -32.19
N TYR A 197 -3.99 13.24 -32.90
CA TYR A 197 -4.10 13.08 -34.34
C TYR A 197 -4.44 14.45 -34.97
#